data_19c1333dc4bb7bd1fc59fbc5006f084f
#
_entry.id   19c1333dc4bb7bd1fc59fbc5006f084f
#
_cell.length_a   1.000
_cell.length_b   1.000
_cell.length_c   1.000
_cell.angle_alpha   90.00
_cell.angle_beta   90.00
_cell.angle_gamma   90.00
#
_symmetry.space_group_name_H-M   'P 1'
#
loop_
_entity.id
_entity.type
_entity.pdbx_description
1 polymer ?
#
loop_
_entity_poly.entity_id
_entity_poly.type
_entity_poly.pdbx_seq_one_letter_code
_entity_poly.pdbx_strand_id
1 'polypeptide(L)'
;MSEELQQKLRTQLWTVANTLRGNMSASDFMYFTLGFIFYKYLSEKIEMYIDGELEADEMTFKEAWASDERELKDEIREISMENLGYFIEPGFLYSSVIEAIKRKENILPMLERSLKKIEDSTIGHDSEEDFGGLFSDIDLASPKLGKTA
;
A
#
# COMPACT_ATOMS: atom_id res chain seq x y z
N MET A 1 -1.80 -18.25 6.18
CA MET A 1 -2.36 -17.87 4.86
C MET A 1 -2.65 -19.14 4.08
N SER A 2 -3.82 -19.27 3.50
CA SER A 2 -4.20 -20.47 2.73
C SER A 2 -3.37 -20.57 1.47
N GLU A 3 -3.28 -21.78 0.92
CA GLU A 3 -2.56 -22.03 -0.35
C GLU A 3 -3.20 -21.25 -1.50
N GLU A 4 -4.54 -21.15 -1.51
CA GLU A 4 -5.26 -20.39 -2.53
C GLU A 4 -4.87 -18.92 -2.50
N LEU A 5 -4.77 -18.32 -1.32
CA LEU A 5 -4.37 -16.93 -1.17
C LEU A 5 -2.92 -16.70 -1.59
N GLN A 6 -2.04 -17.64 -1.25
CA GLN A 6 -0.64 -17.56 -1.66
C GLN A 6 -0.50 -17.65 -3.18
N GLN A 7 -1.24 -18.57 -3.80
CA GLN A 7 -1.24 -18.74 -5.24
C GLN A 7 -1.75 -17.48 -5.94
N LYS A 8 -2.85 -16.92 -5.42
CA LYS A 8 -3.44 -15.71 -5.96
C LYS A 8 -2.47 -14.53 -5.86
N LEU A 9 -1.80 -14.41 -4.71
CA LEU A 9 -0.79 -13.37 -4.52
C LEU A 9 0.34 -13.50 -5.53
N ARG A 10 0.87 -14.72 -5.71
CA ARG A 10 1.94 -14.97 -6.67
C ARG A 10 1.53 -14.55 -8.07
N THR A 11 0.30 -14.90 -8.46
CA THR A 11 -0.23 -14.54 -9.77
C THR A 11 -0.30 -13.03 -9.95
N GLN A 12 -0.76 -12.32 -8.93
CA GLN A 12 -0.88 -10.88 -8.96
C GLN A 12 0.47 -10.18 -9.03
N LEU A 13 1.42 -10.62 -8.20
CA LEU A 13 2.80 -10.10 -8.22
C LEU A 13 3.45 -10.37 -9.57
N TRP A 14 3.23 -11.56 -10.12
CA TRP A 14 3.78 -11.94 -11.42
C TRP A 14 3.24 -11.05 -12.54
N THR A 15 1.95 -10.73 -12.49
CA THR A 15 1.31 -9.85 -13.47
C THR A 15 1.93 -8.45 -13.44
N VAL A 16 2.09 -7.89 -12.24
CA VAL A 16 2.72 -6.58 -12.07
C VAL A 16 4.17 -6.62 -12.56
N ALA A 17 4.90 -7.66 -12.16
CA ALA A 17 6.30 -7.84 -12.54
C ALA A 17 6.47 -7.91 -14.05
N ASN A 18 5.62 -8.68 -14.74
CA ASN A 18 5.68 -8.81 -16.19
C ASN A 18 5.39 -7.49 -16.90
N THR A 19 4.46 -6.69 -16.37
CA THR A 19 4.15 -5.38 -16.93
C THR A 19 5.36 -4.45 -16.89
N LEU A 20 6.18 -4.55 -15.86
CA LEU A 20 7.28 -3.64 -15.62
C LEU A 20 8.64 -4.15 -16.12
N ARG A 21 8.78 -5.46 -16.27
CA ARG A 21 10.07 -6.10 -16.56
C ARG A 21 10.77 -5.53 -17.78
N GLY A 22 10.03 -5.25 -18.85
CA GLY A 22 10.59 -4.75 -20.09
C GLY A 22 11.01 -3.28 -20.05
N ASN A 23 10.66 -2.56 -18.98
CA ASN A 23 10.83 -1.11 -18.89
C ASN A 23 11.85 -0.67 -17.86
N MET A 24 12.51 -1.61 -17.20
CA MET A 24 13.45 -1.27 -16.14
C MET A 24 14.63 -2.24 -16.10
N SER A 25 15.73 -1.78 -15.51
CA SER A 25 16.91 -2.61 -15.30
C SER A 25 16.61 -3.72 -14.26
N ALA A 26 17.47 -4.73 -14.22
CA ALA A 26 17.35 -5.81 -13.24
C ALA A 26 17.40 -5.27 -11.80
N SER A 27 18.28 -4.30 -11.54
CA SER A 27 18.38 -3.69 -10.21
C SER A 27 17.12 -2.93 -9.83
N ASP A 28 16.60 -2.11 -10.75
CA ASP A 28 15.39 -1.34 -10.52
C ASP A 28 14.19 -2.27 -10.31
N PHE A 29 14.12 -3.35 -11.07
CA PHE A 29 13.07 -4.36 -10.93
C PHE A 29 13.13 -5.02 -9.55
N MET A 30 14.34 -5.33 -9.06
CA MET A 30 14.52 -5.91 -7.73
C MET A 30 14.03 -4.93 -6.64
N TYR A 31 14.44 -3.66 -6.73
CA TYR A 31 14.00 -2.65 -5.77
C TYR A 31 12.49 -2.46 -5.79
N PHE A 32 11.91 -2.43 -6.98
CA PHE A 32 10.46 -2.34 -7.12
C PHE A 32 9.77 -3.52 -6.44
N THR A 33 10.25 -4.74 -6.69
CA THR A 33 9.66 -5.95 -6.14
C THR A 33 9.73 -5.94 -4.61
N LEU A 34 10.87 -5.56 -4.05
CA LEU A 34 11.05 -5.46 -2.61
C LEU A 34 10.10 -4.41 -2.01
N GLY A 35 10.00 -3.25 -2.64
CA GLY A 35 9.11 -2.19 -2.20
C GLY A 35 7.65 -2.61 -2.26
N PHE A 36 7.26 -3.31 -3.32
CA PHE A 36 5.90 -3.81 -3.47
C PHE A 36 5.55 -4.83 -2.39
N ILE A 37 6.46 -5.74 -2.09
CA ILE A 37 6.28 -6.73 -1.02
C ILE A 37 6.16 -6.03 0.34
N PHE A 38 7.01 -5.04 0.58
CA PHE A 38 6.97 -4.27 1.82
C PHE A 38 5.67 -3.49 1.95
N TYR A 39 5.23 -2.86 0.86
CA TYR A 39 3.95 -2.17 0.81
C TYR A 39 2.79 -3.11 1.15
N LYS A 40 2.81 -4.31 0.56
CA LYS A 40 1.78 -5.32 0.86
C LYS A 40 1.78 -5.66 2.35
N TYR A 41 2.96 -5.86 2.93
CA TYR A 41 3.09 -6.17 4.36
C TYR A 41 2.50 -5.05 5.22
N LEU A 42 2.88 -3.82 4.96
CA LEU A 42 2.40 -2.66 5.71
C LEU A 42 0.89 -2.51 5.58
N SER A 43 0.39 -2.71 4.38
CA SER A 43 -1.03 -2.59 4.06
C SER A 43 -1.87 -3.63 4.78
N GLU A 44 -1.45 -4.89 4.75
CA GLU A 44 -2.15 -5.96 5.45
C GLU A 44 -2.10 -5.77 6.95
N LYS A 45 -0.96 -5.32 7.46
CA LYS A 45 -0.77 -5.09 8.89
C LYS A 45 -1.73 -4.03 9.43
N ILE A 46 -1.85 -2.88 8.74
CA ILE A 46 -2.76 -1.83 9.20
C ILE A 46 -4.22 -2.27 9.06
N GLU A 47 -4.57 -2.95 7.98
CA GLU A 47 -5.95 -3.42 7.79
C GLU A 47 -6.36 -4.39 8.90
N MET A 48 -5.51 -5.36 9.21
CA MET A 48 -5.76 -6.30 10.29
C MET A 48 -5.86 -5.62 11.66
N TYR A 49 -4.97 -4.66 11.89
CA TYR A 49 -4.94 -3.95 13.16
C TYR A 49 -6.23 -3.14 13.37
N ILE A 50 -6.61 -2.36 12.39
CA ILE A 50 -7.80 -1.51 12.50
C ILE A 50 -9.08 -2.34 12.51
N ASP A 51 -9.16 -3.38 11.68
CA ASP A 51 -10.31 -4.29 11.72
C ASP A 51 -10.47 -4.91 13.11
N GLY A 52 -9.35 -5.28 13.75
CA GLY A 52 -9.36 -5.81 15.11
C GLY A 52 -9.86 -4.79 16.13
N GLU A 53 -9.46 -3.55 16.01
CA GLU A 53 -9.88 -2.47 16.90
C GLU A 53 -11.38 -2.14 16.73
N LEU A 54 -11.91 -2.33 15.55
CA LEU A 54 -13.32 -2.03 15.24
C LEU A 54 -14.24 -3.24 15.38
N GLU A 55 -13.70 -4.40 15.72
CA GLU A 55 -14.49 -5.64 15.84
C GLU A 55 -15.65 -5.51 16.80
N ALA A 56 -15.44 -4.85 17.95
CA ALA A 56 -16.48 -4.63 18.94
C ALA A 56 -17.64 -3.79 18.41
N ASP A 57 -17.37 -2.92 17.45
CA ASP A 57 -18.38 -2.07 16.81
C ASP A 57 -18.97 -2.71 15.57
N GLU A 58 -18.57 -3.93 15.26
CA GLU A 58 -19.00 -4.68 14.08
C GLU A 58 -18.75 -3.93 12.77
N MET A 59 -17.61 -3.24 12.71
CA MET A 59 -17.18 -2.47 11.53
C MET A 59 -15.82 -2.93 11.03
N THR A 60 -15.58 -2.75 9.74
CA THR A 60 -14.26 -2.91 9.16
C THR A 60 -13.63 -1.53 8.95
N PHE A 61 -12.33 -1.51 8.71
CA PHE A 61 -11.61 -0.29 8.37
C PHE A 61 -12.26 0.42 7.18
N LYS A 62 -12.58 -0.33 6.13
CA LYS A 62 -13.19 0.22 4.92
C LYS A 62 -14.56 0.82 5.19
N GLU A 63 -15.37 0.14 6.00
CA GLU A 63 -16.70 0.64 6.37
C GLU A 63 -16.61 1.92 7.21
N ALA A 64 -15.72 1.93 8.19
CA ALA A 64 -15.51 3.10 9.03
C ALA A 64 -15.05 4.30 8.22
N TRP A 65 -14.17 4.08 7.26
CA TRP A 65 -13.65 5.16 6.42
C TRP A 65 -14.69 5.68 5.42
N ALA A 66 -15.59 4.81 4.97
CA ALA A 66 -16.68 5.19 4.09
C ALA A 66 -17.76 6.01 4.81
N SER A 67 -17.80 5.97 6.14
CA SER A 67 -18.73 6.77 6.92
C SER A 67 -18.29 8.23 6.89
N ASP A 68 -19.22 9.16 7.13
CA ASP A 68 -18.91 10.58 7.18
C ASP A 68 -18.49 11.06 8.58
N GLU A 69 -18.21 10.13 9.48
CA GLU A 69 -17.82 10.45 10.86
C GLU A 69 -16.34 10.86 10.94
N ARG A 70 -16.12 12.17 10.93
CA ARG A 70 -14.77 12.74 10.99
C ARG A 70 -14.02 12.34 12.25
N GLU A 71 -14.71 12.33 13.39
CA GLU A 71 -14.09 11.97 14.67
C GLU A 71 -13.56 10.54 14.65
N LEU A 72 -14.33 9.62 14.08
CA LEU A 72 -13.92 8.23 13.94
C LEU A 72 -12.68 8.10 13.06
N LYS A 73 -12.66 8.82 11.93
CA LYS A 73 -11.50 8.82 11.03
C LYS A 73 -10.25 9.36 11.72
N ASP A 74 -10.42 10.43 12.49
CA ASP A 74 -9.29 11.02 13.22
C ASP A 74 -8.76 10.08 14.29
N GLU A 75 -9.63 9.39 15.01
CA GLU A 75 -9.23 8.38 16.00
C GLU A 75 -8.48 7.23 15.34
N ILE A 76 -8.97 6.72 14.23
CA ILE A 76 -8.31 5.64 13.48
C ILE A 76 -6.91 6.07 13.06
N ARG A 77 -6.79 7.28 12.52
CA ARG A 77 -5.50 7.82 12.11
C ARG A 77 -4.55 7.94 13.30
N GLU A 78 -5.04 8.45 14.42
CA GLU A 78 -4.26 8.64 15.63
C GLU A 78 -3.75 7.31 16.22
N ILE A 79 -4.62 6.32 16.36
CA ILE A 79 -4.20 5.02 16.91
C ILE A 79 -3.24 4.30 15.98
N SER A 80 -3.39 4.48 14.68
CA SER A 80 -2.46 3.92 13.70
C SER A 80 -1.07 4.52 13.88
N MET A 81 -0.99 5.83 14.00
CA MET A 81 0.30 6.50 14.18
C MET A 81 0.96 6.13 15.51
N GLU A 82 0.17 6.04 16.58
CA GLU A 82 0.70 5.68 17.90
C GLU A 82 1.23 4.24 17.97
N ASN A 83 0.50 3.32 17.37
CA ASN A 83 0.79 1.89 17.54
C ASN A 83 1.56 1.26 16.38
N LEU A 84 1.44 1.81 15.18
CA LEU A 84 2.12 1.29 13.99
C LEU A 84 3.20 2.23 13.45
N GLY A 85 3.06 3.52 13.69
CA GLY A 85 4.01 4.52 13.20
C GLY A 85 3.74 5.00 11.79
N TYR A 86 2.65 4.56 11.17
CA TYR A 86 2.27 5.00 9.83
C TYR A 86 0.77 4.86 9.64
N PHE A 87 0.26 5.43 8.54
CA PHE A 87 -1.17 5.36 8.18
C PHE A 87 -1.33 5.20 6.67
N ILE A 88 -2.30 4.35 6.27
CA ILE A 88 -2.70 4.15 4.89
C ILE A 88 -4.22 4.20 4.84
N GLU A 89 -4.76 5.11 4.03
CA GLU A 89 -6.21 5.16 3.80
C GLU A 89 -6.69 3.92 3.05
N PRO A 90 -7.93 3.45 3.30
CA PRO A 90 -8.44 2.26 2.63
C PRO A 90 -8.33 2.26 1.10
N GLY A 91 -8.50 3.41 0.46
CA GLY A 91 -8.37 3.52 -1.00
C GLY A 91 -6.97 3.22 -1.53
N PHE A 92 -5.96 3.29 -0.66
CA PHE A 92 -4.56 3.03 -1.02
C PHE A 92 -4.03 1.73 -0.42
N LEU A 93 -4.88 0.92 0.16
CA LEU A 93 -4.51 -0.40 0.65
C LEU A 93 -4.22 -1.36 -0.50
N TYR A 94 -3.40 -2.36 -0.23
CA TYR A 94 -3.07 -3.40 -1.19
C TYR A 94 -4.33 -4.03 -1.79
N SER A 95 -5.35 -4.29 -0.99
CA SER A 95 -6.61 -4.86 -1.46
C SER A 95 -7.29 -3.98 -2.51
N SER A 96 -7.18 -2.65 -2.37
CA SER A 96 -7.74 -1.72 -3.35
C SER A 96 -6.94 -1.74 -4.66
N VAL A 97 -5.62 -1.88 -4.56
CA VAL A 97 -4.75 -2.03 -5.74
C VAL A 97 -5.11 -3.30 -6.50
N ILE A 98 -5.34 -4.39 -5.77
CA ILE A 98 -5.71 -5.66 -6.40
C ILE A 98 -7.05 -5.55 -7.15
N GLU A 99 -8.01 -4.85 -6.58
CA GLU A 99 -9.28 -4.60 -7.26
C GLU A 99 -9.09 -3.78 -8.54
N ALA A 100 -8.20 -2.78 -8.50
CA ALA A 100 -7.87 -1.98 -9.68
C ALA A 100 -7.22 -2.84 -10.77
N ILE A 101 -6.36 -3.79 -10.40
CA ILE A 101 -5.77 -4.74 -11.34
C ILE A 101 -6.86 -5.57 -12.01
N LYS A 102 -7.82 -6.05 -11.24
CA LYS A 102 -8.94 -6.84 -11.78
C LYS A 102 -9.79 -6.04 -12.76
N ARG A 103 -9.91 -4.73 -12.55
CA ARG A 103 -10.62 -3.84 -13.47
C ARG A 103 -9.76 -3.38 -14.65
N LYS A 104 -8.52 -3.87 -14.72
CA LYS A 104 -7.55 -3.51 -15.78
C LYS A 104 -7.22 -2.02 -15.82
N GLU A 105 -7.30 -1.36 -14.66
CA GLU A 105 -6.91 0.03 -14.54
C GLU A 105 -5.39 0.17 -14.53
N ASN A 106 -4.90 1.36 -14.90
CA ASN A 106 -3.47 1.64 -14.80
C ASN A 106 -3.09 1.81 -13.34
N ILE A 107 -2.37 0.84 -12.78
CA ILE A 107 -2.04 0.80 -11.36
C ILE A 107 -0.80 1.61 -10.99
N LEU A 108 0.05 2.00 -11.95
CA LEU A 108 1.29 2.70 -11.63
C LEU A 108 1.07 4.01 -10.89
N PRO A 109 0.17 4.92 -11.34
CA PRO A 109 -0.10 6.13 -10.58
C PRO A 109 -0.67 5.84 -9.21
N MET A 110 -1.50 4.80 -9.08
CA MET A 110 -2.08 4.40 -7.81
C MET A 110 -1.02 3.89 -6.84
N LEU A 111 -0.11 3.04 -7.32
CA LEU A 111 1.01 2.54 -6.50
C LEU A 111 1.91 3.68 -6.03
N GLU A 112 2.25 4.60 -6.93
CA GLU A 112 3.07 5.76 -6.60
C GLU A 112 2.43 6.59 -5.49
N ARG A 113 1.14 6.88 -5.61
CA ARG A 113 0.40 7.61 -4.58
C ARG A 113 0.37 6.87 -3.26
N SER A 114 0.16 5.55 -3.31
CA SER A 114 0.10 4.72 -2.11
C SER A 114 1.42 4.76 -1.35
N LEU A 115 2.53 4.61 -2.05
CA LEU A 115 3.86 4.65 -1.44
C LEU A 115 4.14 6.03 -0.84
N LYS A 116 3.80 7.08 -1.57
CA LYS A 116 3.99 8.44 -1.08
C LYS A 116 3.11 8.74 0.13
N LYS A 117 1.89 8.26 0.15
CA LYS A 117 0.98 8.45 1.29
C LYS A 117 1.52 7.80 2.55
N ILE A 118 2.17 6.66 2.43
CA ILE A 118 2.80 5.99 3.58
C ILE A 118 3.90 6.88 4.15
N GLU A 119 4.80 7.37 3.30
CA GLU A 119 5.87 8.26 3.74
C GLU A 119 5.32 9.54 4.35
N ASP A 120 4.36 10.17 3.67
CA ASP A 120 3.76 11.43 4.13
C ASP A 120 3.08 11.28 5.49
N SER A 121 2.49 10.13 5.78
CA SER A 121 1.83 9.89 7.06
C SER A 121 2.79 9.96 8.24
N THR A 122 4.07 9.71 8.01
CA THR A 122 5.07 9.69 9.07
C THR A 122 5.71 11.05 9.35
N ILE A 123 5.47 12.04 8.50
CA ILE A 123 6.06 13.37 8.66
C ILE A 123 5.62 14.01 9.98
N GLY A 124 6.60 14.43 10.78
CA GLY A 124 6.35 15.01 12.11
C GLY A 124 6.20 13.98 13.22
N HIS A 125 6.36 12.69 12.93
CA HIS A 125 6.29 11.61 13.91
C HIS A 125 7.65 10.96 14.08
N ASP A 126 7.83 10.19 15.16
CA ASP A 126 9.09 9.51 15.46
C ASP A 126 9.52 8.53 14.37
N SER A 127 8.55 7.99 13.65
CA SER A 127 8.79 7.03 12.56
C SER A 127 9.27 7.67 11.26
N GLU A 128 9.30 8.99 11.18
CA GLU A 128 9.70 9.69 9.95
C GLU A 128 11.08 9.25 9.45
N GLU A 129 12.05 9.07 10.37
CA GLU A 129 13.39 8.63 9.99
C GLU A 129 13.39 7.24 9.40
N ASP A 130 12.53 6.35 9.92
CA ASP A 130 12.45 4.97 9.46
C ASP A 130 11.82 4.84 8.08
N PHE A 131 10.85 5.71 7.77
CA PHE A 131 10.09 5.63 6.52
C PHE A 131 10.56 6.64 5.47
N GLY A 132 11.21 7.73 5.91
CA GLY A 132 11.68 8.75 4.99
C GLY A 132 12.68 8.17 4.00
N GLY A 133 12.37 8.30 2.73
CA GLY A 133 13.21 7.77 1.67
C GLY A 133 13.11 6.27 1.45
N LEU A 134 12.28 5.57 2.23
CA LEU A 134 12.11 4.12 2.08
C LEU A 134 11.75 3.72 0.66
N PHE A 135 10.87 4.49 0.04
CA PHE A 135 10.42 4.22 -1.32
C PHE A 135 11.04 5.17 -2.35
N SER A 136 12.02 5.98 -1.94
CA SER A 136 12.63 6.98 -2.82
C SER A 136 13.37 6.35 -3.99
N ASP A 137 13.90 5.14 -3.81
CA ASP A 137 14.57 4.40 -4.87
C ASP A 137 13.59 3.77 -5.85
N ILE A 138 12.30 3.82 -5.52
CA ILE A 138 11.23 3.27 -6.34
C ILE A 138 10.47 4.43 -6.97
N ASP A 139 11.02 4.98 -8.04
CA ASP A 139 10.38 6.08 -8.75
C ASP A 139 9.59 5.52 -9.93
N LEU A 140 8.30 5.34 -9.71
CA LEU A 140 7.39 4.78 -10.72
C LEU A 140 7.11 5.76 -11.86
N ALA A 141 7.42 7.04 -11.66
CA ALA A 141 7.30 8.07 -12.69
C ALA A 141 8.61 8.25 -13.45
N SER A 142 9.65 7.50 -13.10
CA SER A 142 10.96 7.60 -13.71
C SER A 142 10.93 7.23 -15.21
N PRO A 143 11.74 7.91 -16.04
CA PRO A 143 11.93 7.50 -17.43
C PRO A 143 12.39 6.05 -17.58
N LYS A 144 13.00 5.47 -16.54
CA LYS A 144 13.44 4.07 -16.54
C LYS A 144 12.30 3.09 -16.70
N LEU A 145 11.08 3.46 -16.30
CA LEU A 145 9.91 2.62 -16.45
C LEU A 145 9.27 2.74 -17.83
N GLY A 146 9.76 3.70 -18.63
CA GLY A 146 9.23 3.94 -19.95
C GLY A 146 7.85 4.58 -19.93
N LYS A 147 7.50 5.21 -21.05
CA LYS A 147 6.20 5.89 -21.17
C LYS A 147 5.05 4.93 -21.43
N THR A 148 5.38 3.67 -21.65
CA THR A 148 4.39 2.63 -21.93
C THR A 148 3.87 1.98 -20.66
N ALA A 149 4.45 2.31 -19.55
CA ALA A 149 4.02 1.79 -18.27
C ALA A 149 2.74 2.46 -17.79
#